data_18936b1050710926bd5a3c763432b9cf
#
_entry.id   18936b1050710926bd5a3c763432b9cf
#
_cell.length_a   1.000
_cell.length_b   1.000
_cell.length_c   1.000
_cell.angle_alpha   90.00
_cell.angle_beta   90.00
_cell.angle_gamma   90.00
#
_symmetry.space_group_name_H-M   'P 1'
#
loop_
_entity.id
_entity.type
_entity.pdbx_description
1 polymer ?
#
loop_
_entity_poly.entity_id
_entity_poly.type
_entity_poly.pdbx_seq_one_letter_code
_entity_poly.pdbx_strand_id
1 'polypeptide(L)' 'MKNEYILQKDNVRNLIKLLTAFEGKTLTRLKVDINHKYNKTDSLENLTNKLRNGTIKVSELLEVFDILGYNVVVKKK' A
#
# COMPACT_ATOMS: atom_id res chain seq x y z
N MET A 1 -0.58 -20.08 5.90
CA MET A 1 -0.69 -18.75 5.29
C MET A 1 0.58 -17.96 5.58
N LYS A 2 1.12 -17.30 4.58
CA LYS A 2 2.33 -16.49 4.78
C LYS A 2 1.99 -15.22 5.57
N ASN A 3 2.81 -14.91 6.57
CA ASN A 3 2.70 -13.67 7.32
C ASN A 3 3.73 -12.62 6.88
N GLU A 4 4.66 -13.02 6.01
CA GLU A 4 5.71 -12.14 5.52
C GLU A 4 5.72 -12.13 3.99
N TYR A 5 6.00 -10.96 3.43
CA TYR A 5 6.12 -10.76 1.99
C TYR A 5 7.35 -9.92 1.74
N ILE A 6 8.12 -10.27 0.72
CA ILE A 6 9.29 -9.51 0.33
C ILE A 6 8.86 -8.42 -0.64
N LEU A 7 9.08 -7.17 -0.24
CA LEU A 7 8.83 -6.02 -1.09
C LEU A 7 10.01 -5.85 -2.03
N GLN A 8 9.74 -5.83 -3.32
CA GLN A 8 10.75 -5.67 -4.36
C GLN A 8 10.35 -4.54 -5.29
N LYS A 9 11.33 -3.98 -5.98
CA LYS A 9 11.11 -2.88 -6.91
C LYS A 9 9.99 -3.17 -7.91
N ASP A 10 9.92 -4.42 -8.39
CA ASP A 10 9.02 -4.79 -9.47
C ASP A 10 7.65 -5.30 -9.00
N ASN A 11 7.45 -5.48 -7.69
CA ASN A 11 6.22 -6.09 -7.17
C ASN A 11 5.36 -5.17 -6.32
N VAL A 12 5.73 -3.92 -6.15
CA VAL A 12 5.05 -3.00 -5.22
C VAL A 12 3.55 -2.93 -5.50
N ARG A 13 3.18 -2.63 -6.73
CA ARG A 13 1.77 -2.51 -7.13
C ARG A 13 1.00 -3.80 -6.92
N ASN A 14 1.58 -4.92 -7.40
CA ASN A 14 0.91 -6.21 -7.30
C ASN A 14 0.78 -6.68 -5.86
N LEU A 15 1.80 -6.44 -5.05
CA LEU A 15 1.76 -6.79 -3.63
C LEU A 15 0.67 -6.00 -2.90
N ILE A 16 0.57 -4.70 -3.14
CA ILE A 16 -0.46 -3.88 -2.51
C ILE A 16 -1.85 -4.36 -2.92
N LYS A 17 -2.05 -4.67 -4.21
CA LYS A 17 -3.33 -5.22 -4.66
C LYS A 17 -3.66 -6.54 -3.97
N LEU A 18 -2.69 -7.42 -3.86
CA LEU A 18 -2.86 -8.72 -3.22
C LEU A 18 -3.25 -8.57 -1.74
N LEU A 19 -2.49 -7.76 -1.01
CA LEU A 19 -2.72 -7.55 0.42
C LEU A 19 -4.05 -6.83 0.67
N THR A 20 -4.43 -5.90 -0.19
CA THR A 20 -5.72 -5.22 -0.11
C THR A 20 -6.86 -6.23 -0.26
N ALA A 21 -6.73 -7.14 -1.22
CA ALA A 21 -7.73 -8.20 -1.42
C ALA A 21 -7.79 -9.15 -0.22
N PHE A 22 -6.65 -9.49 0.38
CA PHE A 22 -6.61 -10.35 1.57
C PHE A 22 -7.35 -9.73 2.75
N GLU A 23 -7.36 -8.39 2.85
CA GLU A 23 -8.11 -7.68 3.89
C GLU A 23 -9.58 -7.48 3.52
N GLY A 24 -10.03 -8.05 2.41
CA GLY A 24 -11.42 -7.90 1.97
C GLY A 24 -11.76 -6.50 1.48
N LYS A 25 -10.76 -5.73 1.06
CA LYS A 25 -10.95 -4.34 0.63
C LYS A 25 -10.70 -4.19 -0.86
N THR A 26 -11.29 -3.14 -1.42
CA THR A 26 -10.93 -2.65 -2.75
C THR A 26 -9.89 -1.53 -2.60
N LEU A 27 -9.21 -1.18 -3.69
CA LEU A 27 -8.30 -0.03 -3.69
C LEU A 27 -9.03 1.28 -3.37
N THR A 28 -10.29 1.39 -3.79
CA THR A 28 -11.14 2.54 -3.44
C THR A 28 -11.29 2.66 -1.93
N ARG A 29 -11.62 1.56 -1.27
CA ARG A 29 -11.79 1.56 0.19
C ARG A 29 -10.48 1.82 0.90
N LEU A 30 -9.39 1.24 0.41
CA LEU A 30 -8.06 1.48 0.95
C LEU A 30 -7.74 2.98 0.94
N LYS A 31 -8.00 3.66 -0.17
CA LYS A 31 -7.73 5.10 -0.29
C LYS A 31 -8.61 5.93 0.65
N VAL A 32 -9.88 5.55 0.78
CA VAL A 32 -10.78 6.21 1.74
C VAL A 32 -10.22 6.09 3.16
N ASP A 33 -9.77 4.92 3.55
CA ASP A 33 -9.25 4.68 4.89
C ASP A 33 -7.94 5.45 5.13
N ILE A 34 -7.05 5.52 4.14
CA ILE A 34 -5.82 6.31 4.22
C ILE A 34 -6.15 7.79 4.42
N ASN A 35 -7.05 8.32 3.60
CA ASN A 35 -7.43 9.73 3.67
C ASN A 35 -8.05 10.07 5.03
N HIS A 36 -8.86 9.17 5.55
CA HIS A 36 -9.51 9.37 6.85
C HIS A 36 -8.48 9.37 7.99
N LYS A 37 -7.60 8.37 8.02
CA LYS A 37 -6.64 8.22 9.11
C LYS A 37 -5.59 9.33 9.11
N TYR A 38 -5.10 9.71 7.94
CA TYR A 38 -3.99 10.66 7.80
C TYR A 38 -4.44 12.06 7.37
N ASN A 39 -5.75 12.30 7.38
CA ASN A 39 -6.34 13.61 7.07
C ASN A 39 -5.88 14.13 5.69
N LYS A 40 -6.01 13.27 4.69
CA LYS A 40 -5.63 13.59 3.31
C LYS A 40 -6.85 13.73 2.42
N THR A 41 -6.66 14.37 1.26
CA THR A 41 -7.72 14.59 0.28
C THR A 41 -7.36 14.05 -1.11
N ASP A 42 -6.29 13.25 -1.21
CA ASP A 42 -5.86 12.67 -2.48
C ASP A 42 -6.92 11.76 -3.09
N SER A 43 -6.93 11.67 -4.41
CA SER A 43 -7.82 10.78 -5.14
C SER A 43 -7.25 9.37 -5.28
N LEU A 44 -8.14 8.41 -5.51
CA LEU A 44 -7.73 7.04 -5.87
C LEU A 44 -6.86 7.04 -7.12
N GLU A 45 -7.19 7.87 -8.10
CA GLU A 45 -6.43 7.97 -9.35
C GLU A 45 -4.98 8.34 -9.09
N ASN A 46 -4.71 9.28 -8.18
CA ASN A 46 -3.35 9.65 -7.81
C ASN A 46 -2.59 8.46 -7.21
N LEU A 47 -3.23 7.71 -6.32
CA LEU A 47 -2.60 6.52 -5.74
C LEU A 47 -2.28 5.47 -6.81
N THR A 48 -3.25 5.14 -7.66
CA THR A 48 -3.05 4.13 -8.69
C THR A 48 -1.98 4.54 -9.70
N ASN A 49 -1.93 5.82 -10.06
CA ASN A 49 -0.89 6.34 -10.96
C ASN A 49 0.50 6.26 -10.35
N LYS A 50 0.64 6.60 -9.07
CA LYS A 50 1.93 6.50 -8.37
C LYS A 50 2.41 5.06 -8.28
N LEU A 51 1.50 4.13 -8.02
CA LEU A 51 1.85 2.70 -7.97
C LEU A 51 2.25 2.19 -9.35
N ARG A 52 1.51 2.56 -10.40
CA ARG A 52 1.79 2.13 -11.77
C ARG A 52 3.13 2.67 -12.26
N ASN A 53 3.43 3.92 -11.93
CA ASN A 53 4.64 4.61 -12.42
C ASN A 53 5.85 4.43 -11.49
N GLY A 54 5.67 3.79 -10.33
CA GLY A 54 6.75 3.62 -9.37
C GLY A 54 7.19 4.91 -8.71
N THR A 55 6.30 5.90 -8.60
CA THR A 55 6.62 7.22 -8.04
C THR A 55 6.06 7.44 -6.65
N ILE A 56 5.52 6.40 -6.02
CA ILE A 56 5.00 6.51 -4.66
C ILE A 56 6.15 6.79 -3.68
N LYS A 57 5.92 7.71 -2.76
CA LYS A 57 6.91 8.05 -1.73
C LYS A 57 6.93 6.98 -0.66
N VAL A 58 8.08 6.81 0.02
CA VAL A 58 8.20 5.85 1.11
C VAL A 58 7.18 6.16 2.21
N SER A 59 6.98 7.42 2.56
CA SER A 59 5.99 7.81 3.57
C SER A 59 4.58 7.38 3.18
N GLU A 60 4.21 7.53 1.91
CA GLU A 60 2.91 7.09 1.41
C GLU A 60 2.78 5.57 1.45
N LEU A 61 3.85 4.87 1.10
CA LEU A 61 3.89 3.42 1.12
C LEU A 61 3.70 2.89 2.55
N LEU A 62 4.35 3.51 3.52
CA LEU A 62 4.20 3.14 4.93
C LEU A 62 2.76 3.35 5.42
N GLU A 63 2.10 4.40 4.97
CA GLU A 63 0.69 4.63 5.28
C GLU A 63 -0.20 3.53 4.72
N VAL A 64 0.06 3.10 3.48
CA VAL A 64 -0.68 2.01 2.86
C VAL A 64 -0.56 0.73 3.69
N PHE A 65 0.66 0.33 4.03
CA PHE A 65 0.88 -0.89 4.80
C PHE A 65 0.31 -0.79 6.21
N ASP A 66 0.35 0.39 6.82
CA ASP A 66 -0.26 0.58 8.14
C ASP A 66 -1.78 0.31 8.10
N ILE A 67 -2.47 0.85 7.10
CA ILE A 67 -3.91 0.61 6.94
C ILE A 67 -4.20 -0.86 6.69
N LEU A 68 -3.33 -1.55 5.96
CA LEU A 68 -3.50 -2.97 5.67
C LEU A 68 -3.10 -3.88 6.84
N GLY A 69 -2.54 -3.31 7.91
CA GLY A 69 -2.16 -4.06 9.10
C GLY A 69 -0.79 -4.71 9.03
N TYR A 70 0.11 -4.20 8.20
CA TYR A 70 1.46 -4.74 8.03
C TYR A 70 2.51 -3.76 8.51
N ASN A 71 3.55 -4.29 9.12
CA ASN A 71 4.76 -3.54 9.42
C ASN A 71 5.77 -3.72 8.30
N VAL A 72 6.47 -2.65 7.95
CA VAL A 72 7.58 -2.74 7.00
C VAL A 72 8.86 -2.94 7.79
N VAL A 73 9.57 -4.01 7.48
CA VAL A 73 10.79 -4.41 8.19
C VAL A 73 11.94 -4.46 7.20
N VAL A 74 13.08 -3.94 7.61
CA VAL A 74 14.31 -4.02 6.82
C VAL A 74 15.21 -5.07 7.44
N LYS A 75 15.59 -6.07 6.64
CA LYS A 75 16.44 -7.17 7.08
C LYS A 75 17.72 -7.16 6.25
N LYS A 76 18.83 -7.46 6.92
CA LYS A 76 20.11 -7.64 6.22
C LYS A 76 20.02 -8.93 5.40
N LYS A 77 20.54 -8.86 4.19
CA LYS A 77 20.61 -10.03 3.30
C LYS A 77 21.62 -11.05 3.82
#